data_cf3aa477eda33b0e28ff3e2ef62ca37b
#
_entry.id   cf3aa477eda33b0e28ff3e2ef62ca37b
#
_cell.length_a   1.000
_cell.length_b   1.000
_cell.length_c   1.000
_cell.angle_alpha   90.00
_cell.angle_beta   90.00
_cell.angle_gamma   90.00
#
_symmetry.space_group_name_H-M   'P 1'
#
loop_
_entity.id
_entity.type
_entity.pdbx_description
1 polymer ?
#
loop_
_entity_poly.entity_id
_entity_poly.type
_entity_poly.pdbx_seq_one_letter_code
_entity_poly.pdbx_strand_id
1 'polypeptide(L)'
;MRKPVFYGALALSAAMLSCPALAQDSKQVRIGLGDIATVETLNLLIALERVKERGVDVELTAFKDEDVAAQAVVNGQVDVGIGTPYALIQKVEAPIRLFYQLSTLKFYPVVDQEVYPDWQALDGQPFVYHGRGSGTEAMGNLLAEQNGIEFGEISYVPGSEVRAVALMQGNIKATFLDIANTNLVMEQAPGKFHVLPTGDVNASDEALYARLDWLQENEETVQILLEELLKTWRDINQNPEMVAAERERLGLLPDLPEDLEAQIDPYFEQAVGEAMFPDDGGGEAAAQSDFAFYTEAGQLEGEPEELNVEDFWYLEPVEKARAAVQG
;
A
#
# COMPACT_ATOMS: atom_id res chain seq x y z
N MET A 1 -34.64 -77.03 44.56
CA MET A 1 -34.39 -75.74 45.25
C MET A 1 -32.96 -75.31 44.89
N ARG A 2 -32.84 -74.35 43.91
CA ARG A 2 -31.57 -73.79 43.48
C ARG A 2 -31.60 -72.27 43.79
N LYS A 3 -30.63 -71.79 44.56
CA LYS A 3 -30.46 -70.36 44.92
C LYS A 3 -29.77 -69.63 43.77
N PRO A 4 -30.15 -68.38 43.42
CA PRO A 4 -29.44 -67.59 42.46
C PRO A 4 -28.25 -66.87 43.15
N VAL A 5 -27.12 -66.80 42.42
CA VAL A 5 -25.90 -66.06 42.77
C VAL A 5 -26.00 -64.70 42.11
N PHE A 6 -25.92 -63.62 42.90
CA PHE A 6 -25.83 -62.28 42.46
C PHE A 6 -24.36 -61.90 42.14
N TYR A 7 -24.05 -61.58 40.92
CA TYR A 7 -22.79 -60.91 40.52
C TYR A 7 -22.97 -59.41 40.58
N GLY A 8 -22.29 -58.75 41.50
CA GLY A 8 -22.18 -57.27 41.52
C GLY A 8 -21.16 -56.81 40.53
N ALA A 9 -21.60 -56.00 39.54
CA ALA A 9 -20.73 -55.30 38.61
C ALA A 9 -20.31 -53.99 39.25
N LEU A 10 -19.00 -53.78 39.48
CA LEU A 10 -18.40 -52.55 39.90
C LEU A 10 -18.22 -51.69 38.61
N ALA A 11 -18.98 -50.59 38.46
CA ALA A 11 -18.80 -49.60 37.42
C ALA A 11 -17.71 -48.60 37.86
N LEU A 12 -16.54 -48.68 37.24
CA LEU A 12 -15.48 -47.68 37.38
C LEU A 12 -15.85 -46.50 36.50
N SER A 13 -16.29 -45.41 37.11
CA SER A 13 -16.53 -44.12 36.41
C SER A 13 -15.18 -43.41 36.19
N ALA A 14 -14.64 -43.50 34.98
CA ALA A 14 -13.52 -42.64 34.56
C ALA A 14 -14.02 -41.24 34.36
N ALA A 15 -13.71 -40.30 35.27
CA ALA A 15 -13.88 -38.89 35.10
C ALA A 15 -12.84 -38.41 34.09
N MET A 16 -13.25 -38.16 32.83
CA MET A 16 -12.45 -37.41 31.84
C MET A 16 -12.42 -35.95 32.30
N LEU A 17 -11.28 -35.51 32.81
CA LEU A 17 -10.94 -34.12 32.96
C LEU A 17 -10.76 -33.54 31.53
N SER A 18 -11.84 -32.98 30.99
CA SER A 18 -11.74 -32.09 29.81
C SER A 18 -11.05 -30.81 30.30
N CYS A 19 -9.73 -30.69 30.05
CA CYS A 19 -9.09 -29.38 30.01
C CYS A 19 -9.81 -28.54 28.94
N PRO A 20 -10.34 -27.35 29.26
CA PRO A 20 -10.70 -26.42 28.23
C PRO A 20 -9.40 -26.09 27.48
N ALA A 21 -9.29 -26.48 26.23
CA ALA A 21 -8.34 -25.84 25.33
C ALA A 21 -8.70 -24.37 25.37
N LEU A 22 -7.83 -23.55 25.97
CA LEU A 22 -7.85 -22.12 25.77
C LEU A 22 -7.75 -21.98 24.24
N ALA A 23 -8.83 -21.60 23.59
CA ALA A 23 -8.79 -21.09 22.25
C ALA A 23 -7.82 -19.89 22.35
N GLN A 24 -6.59 -20.07 21.88
CA GLN A 24 -5.68 -18.98 21.67
C GLN A 24 -6.37 -18.20 20.57
N ASP A 25 -6.93 -17.01 20.91
CA ASP A 25 -7.46 -16.10 19.91
C ASP A 25 -6.32 -15.90 18.89
N SER A 26 -6.48 -16.50 17.71
CA SER A 26 -5.50 -16.37 16.64
C SER A 26 -5.50 -14.90 16.25
N LYS A 27 -4.37 -14.23 16.48
CA LYS A 27 -4.18 -12.87 15.97
C LYS A 27 -4.42 -12.90 14.47
N GLN A 28 -5.31 -12.08 13.98
CA GLN A 28 -5.66 -12.00 12.57
C GLN A 28 -5.63 -10.55 12.12
N VAL A 29 -5.20 -10.31 10.88
CA VAL A 29 -5.32 -9.04 10.21
C VAL A 29 -5.77 -9.26 8.76
N ARG A 30 -6.85 -8.60 8.37
CA ARG A 30 -7.38 -8.57 7.01
C ARG A 30 -6.98 -7.25 6.38
N ILE A 31 -6.22 -7.31 5.28
CA ILE A 31 -5.67 -6.14 4.59
C ILE A 31 -6.35 -5.98 3.23
N GLY A 32 -6.82 -4.78 2.93
CA GLY A 32 -7.37 -4.40 1.64
C GLY A 32 -6.36 -3.64 0.80
N LEU A 33 -6.06 -4.15 -0.38
CA LEU A 33 -5.24 -3.50 -1.41
C LEU A 33 -6.18 -2.94 -2.49
N GLY A 34 -6.07 -1.67 -2.84
CA GLY A 34 -6.89 -1.01 -3.85
C GLY A 34 -6.41 -1.21 -5.29
N ASP A 35 -5.60 -2.23 -5.54
CA ASP A 35 -5.06 -2.61 -6.83
C ASP A 35 -4.73 -4.11 -6.86
N ILE A 36 -4.15 -4.59 -7.95
CA ILE A 36 -3.57 -5.93 -8.04
C ILE A 36 -2.12 -5.91 -7.54
N ALA A 37 -1.70 -7.01 -6.91
CA ALA A 37 -0.32 -7.14 -6.47
C ALA A 37 0.63 -7.37 -7.68
N THR A 38 1.65 -6.55 -7.80
CA THR A 38 2.67 -6.60 -8.87
C THR A 38 4.08 -6.49 -8.29
N VAL A 39 5.07 -6.08 -9.11
CA VAL A 39 6.47 -5.90 -8.68
C VAL A 39 6.56 -4.96 -7.47
N GLU A 40 5.85 -3.85 -7.50
CA GLU A 40 5.85 -2.82 -6.44
C GLU A 40 5.31 -3.30 -5.09
N THR A 41 4.52 -4.38 -5.08
CA THR A 41 3.92 -4.94 -3.86
C THR A 41 4.81 -6.00 -3.20
N LEU A 42 5.90 -6.44 -3.81
CA LEU A 42 6.73 -7.55 -3.31
C LEU A 42 7.32 -7.29 -1.94
N ASN A 43 7.75 -6.06 -1.64
CA ASN A 43 8.24 -5.66 -0.32
C ASN A 43 7.19 -5.89 0.77
N LEU A 44 5.95 -5.48 0.51
CA LEU A 44 4.82 -5.71 1.41
C LEU A 44 4.56 -7.20 1.58
N LEU A 45 4.47 -7.96 0.48
CA LEU A 45 4.21 -9.40 0.54
C LEU A 45 5.28 -10.14 1.36
N ILE A 46 6.56 -9.79 1.20
CA ILE A 46 7.67 -10.33 2.01
C ILE A 46 7.46 -10.01 3.50
N ALA A 47 7.13 -8.77 3.83
CA ALA A 47 6.87 -8.36 5.20
C ALA A 47 5.69 -9.14 5.81
N LEU A 48 4.61 -9.32 5.04
CA LEU A 48 3.43 -10.07 5.50
C LEU A 48 3.74 -11.55 5.74
N GLU A 49 4.62 -12.19 4.95
CA GLU A 49 5.09 -13.55 5.26
C GLU A 49 5.87 -13.59 6.58
N ARG A 50 6.73 -12.60 6.87
CA ARG A 50 7.41 -12.49 8.16
C ARG A 50 6.43 -12.28 9.33
N VAL A 51 5.34 -11.54 9.11
CA VAL A 51 4.25 -11.36 10.08
C VAL A 51 3.56 -12.71 10.38
N LYS A 52 3.30 -13.52 9.34
CA LYS A 52 2.75 -14.87 9.48
C LYS A 52 3.69 -15.79 10.29
N GLU A 53 5.01 -15.71 10.06
CA GLU A 53 6.01 -16.46 10.83
C GLU A 53 5.98 -16.10 12.33
N ARG A 54 5.50 -14.91 12.70
CA ARG A 54 5.30 -14.48 14.09
C ARG A 54 3.94 -14.87 14.68
N GLY A 55 3.15 -15.67 13.96
CA GLY A 55 1.90 -16.26 14.45
C GLY A 55 0.68 -15.37 14.28
N VAL A 56 0.72 -14.39 13.37
CA VAL A 56 -0.44 -13.60 12.94
C VAL A 56 -0.99 -14.20 11.64
N ASP A 57 -2.28 -14.49 11.61
CA ASP A 57 -2.97 -14.87 10.38
C ASP A 57 -3.20 -13.63 9.53
N VAL A 58 -2.68 -13.61 8.29
CA VAL A 58 -2.76 -12.46 7.39
C VAL A 58 -3.54 -12.83 6.15
N GLU A 59 -4.62 -12.11 5.91
CA GLU A 59 -5.42 -12.19 4.69
C GLU A 59 -5.26 -10.89 3.89
N LEU A 60 -4.80 -10.98 2.64
CA LEU A 60 -4.71 -9.87 1.70
C LEU A 60 -5.80 -10.00 0.64
N THR A 61 -6.66 -8.99 0.51
CA THR A 61 -7.74 -8.95 -0.47
C THR A 61 -7.53 -7.78 -1.42
N ALA A 62 -7.46 -8.08 -2.73
CA ALA A 62 -7.43 -7.07 -3.77
C ALA A 62 -8.85 -6.53 -4.04
N PHE A 63 -9.00 -5.22 -4.04
CA PHE A 63 -10.22 -4.51 -4.41
C PHE A 63 -10.04 -3.86 -5.78
N LYS A 64 -11.14 -3.46 -6.37
CA LYS A 64 -11.16 -2.84 -7.70
C LYS A 64 -10.39 -1.51 -7.75
N ASP A 65 -10.45 -0.73 -6.67
CA ASP A 65 -9.81 0.57 -6.51
C ASP A 65 -9.68 0.94 -5.02
N GLU A 66 -8.92 1.99 -4.72
CA GLU A 66 -8.65 2.46 -3.37
C GLU A 66 -9.93 2.93 -2.64
N ASP A 67 -10.87 3.56 -3.32
CA ASP A 67 -12.14 4.00 -2.73
C ASP A 67 -12.95 2.82 -2.20
N VAL A 68 -12.98 1.71 -2.95
CA VAL A 68 -13.67 0.48 -2.53
C VAL A 68 -12.95 -0.17 -1.35
N ALA A 69 -11.61 -0.21 -1.36
CA ALA A 69 -10.82 -0.70 -0.24
C ALA A 69 -11.05 0.15 1.02
N ALA A 70 -11.08 1.48 0.89
CA ALA A 70 -11.34 2.38 2.01
C ALA A 70 -12.74 2.20 2.59
N GLN A 71 -13.76 2.04 1.75
CA GLN A 71 -15.11 1.72 2.21
C GLN A 71 -15.18 0.37 2.94
N ALA A 72 -14.40 -0.62 2.49
CA ALA A 72 -14.32 -1.93 3.16
C ALA A 72 -13.72 -1.82 4.57
N VAL A 73 -12.71 -0.95 4.77
CA VAL A 73 -12.14 -0.65 6.10
C VAL A 73 -13.16 0.05 7.00
N VAL A 74 -13.79 1.11 6.51
CA VAL A 74 -14.80 1.87 7.26
C VAL A 74 -15.94 0.95 7.73
N ASN A 75 -16.36 0.01 6.88
CA ASN A 75 -17.43 -0.94 7.19
C ASN A 75 -16.96 -2.19 7.97
N GLY A 76 -15.65 -2.32 8.28
CA GLY A 76 -15.10 -3.47 9.02
C GLY A 76 -15.07 -4.77 8.22
N GLN A 77 -15.15 -4.72 6.90
CA GLN A 77 -14.99 -5.89 6.03
C GLN A 77 -13.52 -6.35 5.99
N VAL A 78 -12.59 -5.39 5.99
CA VAL A 78 -11.16 -5.56 6.24
C VAL A 78 -10.74 -4.66 7.40
N ASP A 79 -9.59 -4.93 7.99
CA ASP A 79 -9.10 -4.24 9.18
C ASP A 79 -8.18 -3.08 8.83
N VAL A 80 -7.32 -3.28 7.85
CA VAL A 80 -6.30 -2.35 7.38
C VAL A 80 -6.49 -2.10 5.90
N GLY A 81 -6.35 -0.87 5.47
CA GLY A 81 -6.29 -0.47 4.06
C GLY A 81 -4.93 0.10 3.70
N ILE A 82 -4.66 0.17 2.41
CA ILE A 82 -3.45 0.73 1.81
C ILE A 82 -3.85 1.90 0.92
N GLY A 83 -3.19 3.04 1.06
CA GLY A 83 -3.45 4.27 0.31
C GLY A 83 -3.42 5.50 1.20
N THR A 84 -3.87 6.64 0.68
CA THR A 84 -3.83 7.95 1.36
C THR A 84 -5.22 8.59 1.43
N PRO A 85 -6.16 8.07 2.25
CA PRO A 85 -7.58 8.45 2.27
C PRO A 85 -7.84 9.80 2.97
N TYR A 86 -7.01 10.83 2.75
CA TYR A 86 -7.12 12.13 3.40
C TYR A 86 -8.47 12.80 3.20
N ALA A 87 -8.98 12.81 1.97
CA ALA A 87 -10.29 13.39 1.66
C ALA A 87 -11.44 12.65 2.37
N LEU A 88 -11.34 11.33 2.53
CA LEU A 88 -12.33 10.53 3.25
C LEU A 88 -12.31 10.83 4.75
N ILE A 89 -11.12 11.01 5.34
CA ILE A 89 -10.97 11.38 6.75
C ILE A 89 -11.56 12.77 6.98
N GLN A 90 -11.18 13.76 6.18
CA GLN A 90 -11.56 15.15 6.42
C GLN A 90 -13.02 15.46 6.05
N LYS A 91 -13.45 15.07 4.83
CA LYS A 91 -14.74 15.50 4.26
C LYS A 91 -15.92 14.63 4.70
N VAL A 92 -15.64 13.38 5.08
CA VAL A 92 -16.67 12.40 5.49
C VAL A 92 -16.55 12.05 6.98
N GLU A 93 -15.55 12.60 7.67
CA GLU A 93 -15.27 12.31 9.09
C GLU A 93 -15.15 10.80 9.37
N ALA A 94 -14.54 10.06 8.42
CA ALA A 94 -14.39 8.63 8.56
C ALA A 94 -13.53 8.30 9.81
N PRO A 95 -13.92 7.31 10.64
CA PRO A 95 -13.25 6.99 11.90
C PRO A 95 -11.96 6.18 11.67
N ILE A 96 -11.20 6.51 10.63
CA ILE A 96 -9.94 5.86 10.25
C ILE A 96 -8.77 6.80 10.48
N ARG A 97 -7.58 6.21 10.68
CA ARG A 97 -6.31 6.95 10.82
C ARG A 97 -5.22 6.22 10.05
N LEU A 98 -4.37 7.01 9.42
CA LEU A 98 -3.09 6.51 8.93
C LEU A 98 -2.19 6.19 10.13
N PHE A 99 -1.33 5.19 10.01
CA PHE A 99 -0.47 4.79 11.12
C PHE A 99 0.92 4.28 10.71
N TYR A 100 1.18 4.13 9.40
CA TYR A 100 2.47 3.75 8.85
C TYR A 100 2.61 4.19 7.38
N GLN A 101 3.70 4.86 7.03
CA GLN A 101 4.03 5.20 5.65
C GLN A 101 4.77 4.03 4.99
N LEU A 102 4.20 3.47 3.94
CA LEU A 102 4.81 2.39 3.17
C LEU A 102 5.79 2.93 2.12
N SER A 103 5.41 3.98 1.39
CA SER A 103 6.20 4.55 0.31
C SER A 103 5.98 6.05 0.14
N THR A 104 6.94 6.70 -0.51
CA THR A 104 6.80 8.06 -1.03
C THR A 104 6.43 8.02 -2.51
N LEU A 105 5.73 9.04 -2.99
CA LEU A 105 5.23 9.15 -4.36
C LEU A 105 6.38 9.14 -5.38
N LYS A 106 6.41 8.11 -6.22
CA LYS A 106 7.37 7.92 -7.32
C LYS A 106 6.63 7.47 -8.57
N PHE A 107 5.80 8.34 -9.10
CA PHE A 107 5.13 8.14 -10.38
C PHE A 107 5.66 9.12 -11.43
N TYR A 108 5.71 8.66 -12.65
CA TYR A 108 6.29 9.39 -13.77
C TYR A 108 5.21 9.69 -14.82
N PRO A 109 5.04 10.97 -15.22
CA PRO A 109 4.13 11.33 -16.30
C PRO A 109 4.76 10.92 -17.63
N VAL A 110 4.33 9.78 -18.15
CA VAL A 110 4.80 9.21 -19.41
C VAL A 110 3.87 9.62 -20.54
N VAL A 111 4.42 10.21 -21.57
CA VAL A 111 3.67 10.74 -22.71
C VAL A 111 4.26 10.30 -24.04
N ASP A 112 3.41 10.26 -25.09
CA ASP A 112 3.84 10.08 -26.47
C ASP A 112 4.59 11.36 -26.92
N GLN A 113 5.90 11.22 -27.14
CA GLN A 113 6.80 12.34 -27.39
C GLN A 113 6.47 13.14 -28.67
N GLU A 114 5.92 12.49 -29.68
CA GLU A 114 5.53 13.16 -30.93
C GLU A 114 4.26 14.00 -30.75
N VAL A 115 3.41 13.64 -29.78
CA VAL A 115 2.14 14.32 -29.50
C VAL A 115 2.30 15.39 -28.43
N TYR A 116 3.01 15.06 -27.34
CA TYR A 116 3.18 15.93 -26.17
C TYR A 116 4.66 16.11 -25.82
N PRO A 117 5.37 17.03 -26.50
CA PRO A 117 6.80 17.26 -26.23
C PRO A 117 7.09 17.94 -24.88
N ASP A 118 6.10 18.59 -24.27
CA ASP A 118 6.19 19.30 -23.00
C ASP A 118 4.82 19.40 -22.31
N TRP A 119 4.78 19.95 -21.11
CA TRP A 119 3.55 20.15 -20.33
C TRP A 119 2.53 21.03 -21.04
N GLN A 120 2.96 22.08 -21.77
CA GLN A 120 2.07 23.00 -22.45
C GLN A 120 1.29 22.33 -23.58
N ALA A 121 1.86 21.29 -24.20
CA ALA A 121 1.16 20.51 -25.22
C ALA A 121 0.00 19.67 -24.65
N LEU A 122 -0.04 19.47 -23.33
CA LEU A 122 -1.13 18.77 -22.64
C LEU A 122 -2.32 19.68 -22.27
N ASP A 123 -2.22 21.00 -22.47
CA ASP A 123 -3.32 21.92 -22.15
C ASP A 123 -4.57 21.57 -22.98
N GLY A 124 -5.71 21.36 -22.28
CA GLY A 124 -6.97 20.92 -22.88
C GLY A 124 -6.99 19.46 -23.39
N GLN A 125 -5.94 18.68 -23.17
CA GLN A 125 -5.82 17.32 -23.70
C GLN A 125 -6.26 16.26 -22.69
N PRO A 126 -6.65 15.05 -23.17
CA PRO A 126 -7.00 13.94 -22.30
C PRO A 126 -5.82 13.46 -21.45
N PHE A 127 -6.09 13.12 -20.18
CA PHE A 127 -5.12 12.51 -19.29
C PHE A 127 -5.74 11.34 -18.51
N VAL A 128 -4.93 10.34 -18.14
CA VAL A 128 -5.40 9.14 -17.46
C VAL A 128 -4.69 8.96 -16.12
N TYR A 129 -5.48 8.86 -15.04
CA TYR A 129 -5.02 8.59 -13.68
C TYR A 129 -5.33 7.16 -13.25
N HIS A 130 -4.76 6.74 -12.12
CA HIS A 130 -5.06 5.46 -11.49
C HIS A 130 -6.51 5.41 -10.99
N GLY A 131 -6.87 6.31 -10.09
CA GLY A 131 -8.16 6.37 -9.45
C GLY A 131 -8.50 7.78 -8.97
N ARG A 132 -9.77 8.00 -8.67
CA ARG A 132 -10.22 9.25 -8.08
C ARG A 132 -9.72 9.33 -6.62
N GLY A 133 -9.16 10.46 -6.24
CA GLY A 133 -8.59 10.65 -4.91
C GLY A 133 -7.21 10.00 -4.70
N SER A 134 -6.64 9.34 -5.73
CA SER A 134 -5.32 8.71 -5.65
C SER A 134 -4.17 9.71 -5.64
N GLY A 135 -2.97 9.26 -5.23
CA GLY A 135 -1.74 10.04 -5.31
C GLY A 135 -1.40 10.51 -6.72
N THR A 136 -1.71 9.71 -7.76
CA THR A 136 -1.50 10.12 -9.17
C THR A 136 -2.43 11.24 -9.61
N GLU A 137 -3.68 11.29 -9.13
CA GLU A 137 -4.58 12.41 -9.39
C GLU A 137 -4.09 13.67 -8.66
N ALA A 138 -3.69 13.57 -7.39
CA ALA A 138 -3.13 14.67 -6.63
C ALA A 138 -1.89 15.25 -7.33
N MET A 139 -0.96 14.38 -7.72
CA MET A 139 0.26 14.77 -8.44
C MET A 139 -0.06 15.43 -9.78
N GLY A 140 -1.05 14.91 -10.52
CA GLY A 140 -1.46 15.49 -11.79
C GLY A 140 -2.08 16.86 -11.65
N ASN A 141 -2.93 17.07 -10.64
CA ASN A 141 -3.52 18.38 -10.35
C ASN A 141 -2.44 19.41 -9.98
N LEU A 142 -1.51 19.02 -9.08
CA LEU A 142 -0.37 19.86 -8.70
C LEU A 142 0.48 20.25 -9.90
N LEU A 143 0.87 19.28 -10.73
CA LEU A 143 1.73 19.55 -11.90
C LEU A 143 1.00 20.35 -12.98
N ALA A 144 -0.30 20.17 -13.16
CA ALA A 144 -1.10 20.98 -14.04
C ALA A 144 -1.13 22.45 -13.57
N GLU A 145 -1.35 22.71 -12.29
CA GLU A 145 -1.32 24.05 -11.70
C GLU A 145 0.06 24.70 -11.85
N GLN A 146 1.13 23.99 -11.49
CA GLN A 146 2.51 24.50 -11.59
C GLN A 146 2.93 24.85 -13.01
N ASN A 147 2.38 24.14 -14.00
CA ASN A 147 2.64 24.39 -15.42
C ASN A 147 1.62 25.33 -16.08
N GLY A 148 0.58 25.77 -15.36
CA GLY A 148 -0.45 26.67 -15.84
C GLY A 148 -1.31 26.09 -16.95
N ILE A 149 -1.61 24.78 -16.87
CA ILE A 149 -2.46 24.05 -17.82
C ILE A 149 -3.68 23.47 -17.13
N GLU A 150 -4.70 23.11 -17.92
CA GLU A 150 -5.86 22.33 -17.48
C GLU A 150 -6.01 21.11 -18.39
N PHE A 151 -6.13 19.91 -17.80
CA PHE A 151 -6.45 18.72 -18.60
C PHE A 151 -7.90 18.80 -19.12
N GLY A 152 -8.12 18.33 -20.34
CA GLY A 152 -9.45 18.34 -20.96
C GLY A 152 -10.36 17.24 -20.41
N GLU A 153 -10.11 16.01 -20.79
CA GLU A 153 -10.86 14.84 -20.34
C GLU A 153 -10.00 14.01 -19.37
N ILE A 154 -10.54 13.76 -18.18
CA ILE A 154 -9.90 12.89 -17.19
C ILE A 154 -10.58 11.53 -17.21
N SER A 155 -9.77 10.48 -17.32
CA SER A 155 -10.20 9.08 -17.19
C SER A 155 -9.44 8.40 -16.08
N TYR A 156 -10.06 7.37 -15.48
CA TYR A 156 -9.48 6.59 -14.39
C TYR A 156 -9.34 5.14 -14.82
N VAL A 157 -8.11 4.63 -14.78
CA VAL A 157 -7.77 3.25 -15.14
C VAL A 157 -6.82 2.69 -14.09
N PRO A 158 -7.32 1.89 -13.14
CA PRO A 158 -6.50 1.21 -12.14
C PRO A 158 -5.47 0.29 -12.79
N GLY A 159 -4.32 0.10 -12.14
CA GLY A 159 -3.22 -0.72 -12.62
C GLY A 159 -2.29 0.05 -13.57
N SER A 160 -1.04 0.21 -13.14
CA SER A 160 -0.01 0.88 -13.95
C SER A 160 0.31 0.05 -15.21
N GLU A 161 0.32 -1.28 -15.09
CA GLU A 161 0.51 -2.22 -16.20
C GLU A 161 -0.59 -2.12 -17.25
N VAL A 162 -1.84 -1.87 -16.84
CA VAL A 162 -2.98 -1.69 -17.77
C VAL A 162 -2.79 -0.39 -18.55
N ARG A 163 -2.38 0.69 -17.86
CA ARG A 163 -2.11 1.99 -18.50
C ARG A 163 -0.90 1.92 -19.42
N ALA A 164 0.17 1.20 -19.03
CA ALA A 164 1.36 0.99 -19.86
C ALA A 164 1.00 0.27 -21.18
N VAL A 165 0.20 -0.79 -21.12
CA VAL A 165 -0.29 -1.50 -22.32
C VAL A 165 -1.14 -0.57 -23.19
N ALA A 166 -2.06 0.20 -22.61
CA ALA A 166 -2.90 1.13 -23.34
C ALA A 166 -2.07 2.24 -24.02
N LEU A 167 -1.02 2.73 -23.37
CA LEU A 167 -0.08 3.72 -23.90
C LEU A 167 0.71 3.14 -25.08
N MET A 168 1.28 1.93 -24.94
CA MET A 168 2.03 1.26 -26.01
C MET A 168 1.17 0.98 -27.25
N GLN A 169 -0.10 0.59 -27.04
CA GLN A 169 -1.08 0.39 -28.09
C GLN A 169 -1.57 1.71 -28.75
N GLY A 170 -1.30 2.85 -28.12
CA GLY A 170 -1.74 4.15 -28.59
C GLY A 170 -3.20 4.49 -28.29
N ASN A 171 -3.85 3.70 -27.42
CA ASN A 171 -5.22 3.95 -26.95
C ASN A 171 -5.30 5.17 -26.04
N ILE A 172 -4.23 5.43 -25.30
CA ILE A 172 -4.00 6.64 -24.52
C ILE A 172 -2.66 7.25 -24.95
N LYS A 173 -2.43 8.53 -24.65
CA LYS A 173 -1.22 9.26 -25.06
C LYS A 173 -0.46 9.89 -23.92
N ALA A 174 -1.06 9.95 -22.73
CA ALA A 174 -0.49 10.52 -21.53
C ALA A 174 -1.08 9.83 -20.30
N THR A 175 -0.23 9.45 -19.34
CA THR A 175 -0.62 8.85 -18.06
C THR A 175 0.55 8.91 -17.08
N PHE A 176 0.28 8.64 -15.80
CA PHE A 176 1.32 8.30 -14.83
C PHE A 176 1.59 6.79 -14.83
N LEU A 177 2.85 6.41 -14.74
CA LEU A 177 3.29 5.04 -14.53
C LEU A 177 4.24 4.98 -13.33
N ASP A 178 4.27 3.83 -12.65
CA ASP A 178 5.30 3.50 -11.65
C ASP A 178 6.68 3.28 -12.30
N ILE A 179 7.68 3.01 -11.47
CA ILE A 179 9.07 2.77 -11.90
C ILE A 179 9.14 1.61 -12.91
N ALA A 180 8.57 0.43 -12.55
CA ALA A 180 8.70 -0.79 -13.34
C ALA A 180 8.06 -0.64 -14.72
N ASN A 181 6.84 -0.12 -14.76
CA ASN A 181 6.09 0.08 -16.01
C ASN A 181 6.66 1.23 -16.84
N THR A 182 7.25 2.26 -16.22
CA THR A 182 7.98 3.32 -16.94
C THR A 182 9.20 2.73 -17.63
N ASN A 183 10.03 1.96 -16.91
CA ASN A 183 11.21 1.31 -17.47
C ASN A 183 10.83 0.37 -18.62
N LEU A 184 9.80 -0.45 -18.43
CA LEU A 184 9.30 -1.37 -19.45
C LEU A 184 8.88 -0.65 -20.73
N VAL A 185 8.11 0.44 -20.62
CA VAL A 185 7.65 1.24 -21.78
C VAL A 185 8.83 1.89 -22.50
N MET A 186 9.81 2.44 -21.77
CA MET A 186 11.00 3.06 -22.36
C MET A 186 11.89 2.03 -23.07
N GLU A 187 12.00 0.82 -22.50
CA GLU A 187 12.80 -0.28 -23.07
C GLU A 187 12.13 -0.87 -24.32
N GLN A 188 10.81 -1.12 -24.28
CA GLN A 188 10.08 -1.75 -25.40
C GLN A 188 9.81 -0.82 -26.57
N ALA A 189 9.77 0.51 -26.34
CA ALA A 189 9.50 1.49 -27.38
C ALA A 189 10.47 2.69 -27.32
N PRO A 190 11.79 2.46 -27.58
CA PRO A 190 12.80 3.50 -27.46
C PRO A 190 12.51 4.72 -28.35
N GLY A 191 12.49 5.91 -27.73
CA GLY A 191 12.28 7.19 -28.43
C GLY A 191 10.83 7.48 -28.83
N LYS A 192 9.88 6.62 -28.51
CA LYS A 192 8.43 6.88 -28.72
C LYS A 192 7.82 7.65 -27.57
N PHE A 193 8.22 7.34 -26.37
CA PHE A 193 7.72 7.94 -25.13
C PHE A 193 8.82 8.69 -24.40
N HIS A 194 8.44 9.63 -23.56
CA HIS A 194 9.33 10.29 -22.62
C HIS A 194 8.61 10.63 -21.33
N VAL A 195 9.39 10.87 -20.27
CA VAL A 195 8.91 11.34 -18.97
C VAL A 195 8.96 12.86 -18.95
N LEU A 196 7.84 13.50 -18.62
CA LEU A 196 7.82 14.94 -18.36
C LEU A 196 8.42 15.24 -16.97
N PRO A 197 9.08 16.41 -16.78
CA PRO A 197 9.68 16.76 -15.48
C PRO A 197 8.61 16.99 -14.42
N THR A 198 8.83 16.45 -13.21
CA THR A 198 7.89 16.52 -12.08
C THR A 198 8.33 17.44 -10.95
N GLY A 199 9.60 17.88 -10.94
CA GLY A 199 10.17 18.55 -9.76
C GLY A 199 10.32 17.59 -8.57
N ASP A 200 10.52 18.15 -7.38
CA ASP A 200 10.61 17.38 -6.14
C ASP A 200 9.21 17.24 -5.51
N VAL A 201 8.62 16.06 -5.63
CA VAL A 201 7.38 15.70 -4.94
C VAL A 201 7.73 14.85 -3.72
N ASN A 202 7.39 15.34 -2.53
CA ASN A 202 7.62 14.64 -1.28
C ASN A 202 6.27 14.46 -0.55
N ALA A 203 5.62 13.34 -0.79
CA ALA A 203 4.38 12.96 -0.15
C ALA A 203 4.30 11.43 -0.03
N SER A 204 3.47 10.93 0.86
CA SER A 204 3.15 9.52 0.90
C SER A 204 2.41 9.12 -0.36
N ASP A 205 2.87 8.03 -0.99
CA ASP A 205 2.12 7.33 -2.02
C ASP A 205 1.15 6.37 -1.36
N GLU A 206 1.71 5.44 -0.59
CA GLU A 206 0.95 4.47 0.17
C GLU A 206 1.25 4.59 1.67
N ALA A 207 0.19 4.53 2.46
CA ALA A 207 0.25 4.40 3.89
C ALA A 207 -0.76 3.34 4.37
N LEU A 208 -0.48 2.71 5.50
CA LEU A 208 -1.47 1.87 6.16
C LEU A 208 -2.43 2.75 6.94
N TYR A 209 -3.72 2.48 6.78
CA TYR A 209 -4.77 3.09 7.57
C TYR A 209 -5.75 2.04 8.09
N ALA A 210 -6.36 2.33 9.23
CA ALA A 210 -7.35 1.46 9.87
C ALA A 210 -8.32 2.28 10.71
N ARG A 211 -9.40 1.66 11.16
CA ARG A 211 -10.25 2.29 12.17
C ARG A 211 -9.49 2.45 13.48
N LEU A 212 -9.65 3.61 14.12
CA LEU A 212 -8.94 3.93 15.36
C LEU A 212 -9.29 2.96 16.49
N ASP A 213 -10.55 2.55 16.61
CA ASP A 213 -10.98 1.55 17.59
C ASP A 213 -10.28 0.19 17.38
N TRP A 214 -10.19 -0.26 16.12
CA TRP A 214 -9.50 -1.50 15.81
C TRP A 214 -8.00 -1.43 16.14
N LEU A 215 -7.31 -0.31 15.84
CA LEU A 215 -5.89 -0.10 16.18
C LEU A 215 -5.65 -0.23 17.68
N GLN A 216 -6.55 0.34 18.49
CA GLN A 216 -6.47 0.32 19.96
C GLN A 216 -6.80 -1.05 20.55
N GLU A 217 -7.72 -1.80 19.94
CA GLU A 217 -8.12 -3.14 20.42
C GLU A 217 -7.12 -4.23 20.00
N ASN A 218 -6.30 -4.01 18.95
CA ASN A 218 -5.39 -5.00 18.37
C ASN A 218 -3.90 -4.58 18.46
N GLU A 219 -3.51 -3.86 19.52
CA GLU A 219 -2.16 -3.30 19.69
C GLU A 219 -1.04 -4.30 19.43
N GLU A 220 -1.16 -5.54 19.91
CA GLU A 220 -0.11 -6.56 19.75
C GLU A 220 0.03 -7.02 18.30
N THR A 221 -1.08 -7.17 17.56
CA THR A 221 -1.10 -7.51 16.13
C THR A 221 -0.49 -6.37 15.30
N VAL A 222 -0.90 -5.13 15.58
CA VAL A 222 -0.37 -3.91 14.94
C VAL A 222 1.13 -3.79 15.20
N GLN A 223 1.58 -4.03 16.44
CA GLN A 223 2.99 -3.97 16.79
C GLN A 223 3.83 -4.98 15.99
N ILE A 224 3.36 -6.25 15.88
CA ILE A 224 4.04 -7.27 15.09
C ILE A 224 4.11 -6.86 13.61
N LEU A 225 3.01 -6.37 13.06
CA LEU A 225 2.94 -5.90 11.67
C LEU A 225 3.99 -4.79 11.41
N LEU A 226 4.02 -3.76 12.25
CA LEU A 226 4.91 -2.62 12.06
C LEU A 226 6.38 -2.96 12.28
N GLU A 227 6.70 -3.84 13.23
CA GLU A 227 8.08 -4.29 13.44
C GLU A 227 8.62 -5.05 12.22
N GLU A 228 7.83 -5.94 11.60
CA GLU A 228 8.26 -6.68 10.42
C GLU A 228 8.31 -5.80 9.17
N LEU A 229 7.42 -4.82 9.01
CA LEU A 229 7.52 -3.79 7.97
C LEU A 229 8.82 -3.00 8.11
N LEU A 230 9.11 -2.43 9.29
CA LEU A 230 10.33 -1.66 9.53
C LEU A 230 11.60 -2.47 9.24
N LYS A 231 11.67 -3.73 9.69
CA LYS A 231 12.80 -4.62 9.41
C LYS A 231 12.93 -4.88 7.91
N THR A 232 11.83 -5.19 7.24
CA THR A 232 11.84 -5.51 5.80
C THR A 232 12.27 -4.29 4.98
N TRP A 233 11.77 -3.09 5.28
CA TRP A 233 12.17 -1.85 4.60
C TRP A 233 13.66 -1.54 4.79
N ARG A 234 14.19 -1.72 6.02
CA ARG A 234 15.63 -1.55 6.29
C ARG A 234 16.49 -2.56 5.56
N ASP A 235 16.06 -3.83 5.52
CA ASP A 235 16.76 -4.88 4.80
C ASP A 235 16.84 -4.56 3.29
N ILE A 236 15.71 -4.15 2.69
CA ILE A 236 15.63 -3.79 1.26
C ILE A 236 16.47 -2.55 0.97
N ASN A 237 16.41 -1.51 1.80
CA ASN A 237 17.23 -0.31 1.63
C ASN A 237 18.74 -0.59 1.73
N GLN A 238 19.14 -1.64 2.45
CA GLN A 238 20.54 -2.07 2.52
C GLN A 238 20.93 -3.01 1.39
N ASN A 239 20.01 -3.83 0.91
CA ASN A 239 20.25 -4.85 -0.13
C ASN A 239 18.98 -5.06 -0.98
N PRO A 240 18.69 -4.22 -1.99
CA PRO A 240 17.51 -4.35 -2.83
C PRO A 240 17.43 -5.68 -3.59
N GLU A 241 18.56 -6.29 -3.96
CA GLU A 241 18.63 -7.58 -4.67
C GLU A 241 18.00 -8.74 -3.85
N MET A 242 17.82 -8.56 -2.53
CA MET A 242 17.16 -9.59 -1.72
C MET A 242 15.72 -9.87 -2.13
N VAL A 243 15.04 -8.90 -2.77
CA VAL A 243 13.61 -9.02 -3.09
C VAL A 243 13.35 -10.15 -4.09
N ALA A 244 14.17 -10.24 -5.17
CA ALA A 244 14.05 -11.31 -6.14
C ALA A 244 14.30 -12.70 -5.49
N ALA A 245 15.32 -12.80 -4.63
CA ALA A 245 15.64 -14.03 -3.91
C ALA A 245 14.52 -14.45 -2.93
N GLU A 246 13.96 -13.51 -2.16
CA GLU A 246 12.85 -13.77 -1.24
C GLU A 246 11.55 -14.11 -1.98
N ARG A 247 11.28 -13.46 -3.11
CA ARG A 247 10.14 -13.80 -3.98
C ARG A 247 10.21 -15.28 -4.41
N GLU A 248 11.37 -15.71 -4.91
CA GLU A 248 11.57 -17.10 -5.33
C GLU A 248 11.43 -18.05 -4.14
N ARG A 249 12.07 -17.77 -3.03
CA ARG A 249 12.05 -18.59 -1.81
C ARG A 249 10.63 -18.77 -1.26
N LEU A 250 9.81 -17.71 -1.28
CA LEU A 250 8.47 -17.68 -0.73
C LEU A 250 7.39 -18.06 -1.76
N GLY A 251 7.75 -18.13 -3.06
CA GLY A 251 6.82 -18.42 -4.15
C GLY A 251 5.78 -17.31 -4.35
N LEU A 252 6.18 -16.05 -4.16
CA LEU A 252 5.28 -14.91 -4.29
C LEU A 252 5.07 -14.56 -5.76
N LEU A 253 3.83 -14.17 -6.10
CA LEU A 253 3.42 -13.79 -7.45
C LEU A 253 3.94 -14.78 -8.52
N PRO A 254 3.57 -16.07 -8.45
CA PRO A 254 4.10 -17.09 -9.35
C PRO A 254 3.68 -16.88 -10.82
N ASP A 255 2.61 -16.13 -11.04
CA ASP A 255 2.06 -15.84 -12.37
C ASP A 255 2.47 -14.45 -12.89
N LEU A 256 3.48 -13.80 -12.26
CA LEU A 256 3.99 -12.52 -12.75
C LEU A 256 4.55 -12.68 -14.16
N PRO A 257 4.16 -11.83 -15.14
CA PRO A 257 4.69 -11.87 -16.50
C PRO A 257 6.22 -11.76 -16.54
N GLU A 258 6.88 -12.48 -17.46
CA GLU A 258 8.37 -12.55 -17.56
C GLU A 258 9.01 -11.16 -17.73
N ASP A 259 8.35 -10.25 -18.45
CA ASP A 259 8.83 -8.88 -18.66
C ASP A 259 8.75 -8.03 -17.38
N LEU A 260 7.72 -8.23 -16.55
CA LEU A 260 7.63 -7.61 -15.23
C LEU A 260 8.56 -8.29 -14.21
N GLU A 261 8.74 -9.61 -14.30
CA GLU A 261 9.72 -10.34 -13.46
C GLU A 261 11.14 -9.79 -13.67
N ALA A 262 11.50 -9.48 -14.93
CA ALA A 262 12.78 -8.87 -15.26
C ALA A 262 12.97 -7.45 -14.69
N GLN A 263 11.89 -6.80 -14.28
CA GLN A 263 11.91 -5.46 -13.67
C GLN A 263 12.07 -5.48 -12.13
N ILE A 264 12.10 -6.63 -11.47
CA ILE A 264 12.20 -6.70 -10.00
C ILE A 264 13.47 -6.00 -9.50
N ASP A 265 14.65 -6.45 -9.94
CA ASP A 265 15.91 -5.86 -9.49
C ASP A 265 16.04 -4.39 -9.91
N PRO A 266 15.81 -4.00 -11.18
CA PRO A 266 15.86 -2.59 -11.59
C PRO A 266 14.88 -1.70 -10.80
N TYR A 267 13.67 -2.21 -10.50
CA TYR A 267 12.68 -1.47 -9.72
C TYR A 267 13.18 -1.17 -8.31
N PHE A 268 13.62 -2.20 -7.57
CA PHE A 268 14.03 -2.02 -6.18
C PHE A 268 15.35 -1.25 -6.06
N GLU A 269 16.30 -1.41 -7.00
CA GLU A 269 17.51 -0.60 -7.06
C GLU A 269 17.17 0.89 -7.25
N GLN A 270 16.28 1.22 -8.19
CA GLN A 270 15.85 2.59 -8.45
C GLN A 270 15.05 3.15 -7.28
N ALA A 271 14.07 2.40 -6.75
CA ALA A 271 13.23 2.82 -5.64
C ALA A 271 14.05 3.15 -4.38
N VAL A 272 15.06 2.32 -4.06
CA VAL A 272 16.00 2.59 -2.97
C VAL A 272 16.88 3.81 -3.29
N GLY A 273 17.37 3.92 -4.51
CA GLY A 273 18.18 5.06 -4.96
C GLY A 273 17.44 6.40 -4.88
N GLU A 274 16.12 6.38 -5.04
CA GLU A 274 15.22 7.55 -4.96
C GLU A 274 14.59 7.73 -3.56
N ALA A 275 15.03 6.97 -2.56
CA ALA A 275 14.50 6.99 -1.19
C ALA A 275 12.97 6.80 -1.11
N MET A 276 12.44 5.90 -1.95
CA MET A 276 10.99 5.60 -1.99
C MET A 276 10.51 4.93 -0.71
N PHE A 277 11.37 4.15 -0.05
CA PHE A 277 10.99 3.33 1.11
C PHE A 277 11.50 3.97 2.42
N PRO A 278 10.63 4.68 3.20
CA PRO A 278 11.02 5.27 4.47
C PRO A 278 11.37 4.15 5.48
N ASP A 279 12.59 4.16 6.02
CA ASP A 279 13.10 3.14 6.94
C ASP A 279 12.61 3.33 8.39
N ASP A 280 11.85 4.38 8.61
CA ASP A 280 11.24 4.74 9.88
C ASP A 280 9.69 4.62 9.89
N GLY A 281 9.07 4.30 8.75
CA GLY A 281 7.62 4.18 8.62
C GLY A 281 6.86 5.52 8.68
N GLY A 282 7.52 6.64 8.39
CA GLY A 282 6.92 7.98 8.32
C GLY A 282 6.90 8.70 9.67
N GLY A 283 5.76 9.24 10.06
CA GLY A 283 5.58 9.97 11.32
C GLY A 283 5.14 11.41 11.11
N GLU A 284 5.40 12.28 12.08
CA GLU A 284 4.95 13.68 12.04
C GLU A 284 5.48 14.43 10.80
N ALA A 285 6.75 14.20 10.43
CA ALA A 285 7.34 14.83 9.25
C ALA A 285 6.66 14.37 7.94
N ALA A 286 6.31 13.10 7.82
CA ALA A 286 5.55 12.58 6.68
C ALA A 286 4.15 13.19 6.64
N ALA A 287 3.45 13.24 7.77
CA ALA A 287 2.13 13.87 7.87
C ALA A 287 2.14 15.34 7.44
N GLN A 288 3.15 16.12 7.85
CA GLN A 288 3.29 17.52 7.46
C GLN A 288 3.58 17.68 5.94
N SER A 289 4.42 16.81 5.38
CA SER A 289 4.67 16.78 3.94
C SER A 289 3.40 16.44 3.16
N ASP A 290 2.62 15.49 3.65
CA ASP A 290 1.34 15.10 3.05
C ASP A 290 0.33 16.25 3.12
N PHE A 291 0.22 16.94 4.24
CA PHE A 291 -0.67 18.10 4.35
C PHE A 291 -0.33 19.19 3.35
N ALA A 292 0.96 19.52 3.20
CA ALA A 292 1.41 20.48 2.20
C ALA A 292 1.03 20.05 0.79
N PHE A 293 1.36 18.80 0.43
CA PHE A 293 1.10 18.25 -0.90
C PHE A 293 -0.39 18.14 -1.21
N TYR A 294 -1.17 17.47 -0.34
CA TYR A 294 -2.59 17.20 -0.62
C TYR A 294 -3.47 18.44 -0.52
N THR A 295 -3.05 19.47 0.24
CA THR A 295 -3.73 20.79 0.25
C THR A 295 -3.46 21.52 -1.07
N GLU A 296 -2.20 21.60 -1.53
CA GLU A 296 -1.84 22.20 -2.81
C GLU A 296 -2.53 21.47 -3.98
N ALA A 297 -2.62 20.14 -3.92
CA ALA A 297 -3.35 19.33 -4.90
C ALA A 297 -4.88 19.44 -4.83
N GLY A 298 -5.44 20.18 -3.86
CA GLY A 298 -6.88 20.40 -3.70
C GLY A 298 -7.65 19.21 -3.11
N GLN A 299 -6.96 18.24 -2.53
CA GLN A 299 -7.59 17.09 -1.89
C GLN A 299 -7.85 17.28 -0.39
N LEU A 300 -7.07 18.13 0.28
CA LEU A 300 -7.28 18.61 1.64
C LEU A 300 -7.71 20.07 1.64
N GLU A 301 -8.51 20.46 2.62
CA GLU A 301 -8.95 21.83 2.85
C GLU A 301 -8.28 22.41 4.11
N GLY A 302 -7.90 23.68 4.07
CA GLY A 302 -7.27 24.41 5.16
C GLY A 302 -5.82 24.78 4.86
N GLU A 303 -5.17 25.46 5.82
CA GLU A 303 -3.74 25.75 5.73
C GLU A 303 -2.97 24.53 6.29
N PRO A 304 -1.93 24.03 5.60
CA PRO A 304 -1.21 22.82 6.04
C PRO A 304 -0.72 22.86 7.48
N GLU A 305 -0.24 24.03 7.93
CA GLU A 305 0.31 24.24 9.27
C GLU A 305 -0.78 24.27 10.37
N GLU A 306 -2.06 24.44 9.99
CA GLU A 306 -3.21 24.45 10.91
C GLU A 306 -3.87 23.08 11.04
N LEU A 307 -3.51 22.11 10.17
CA LEU A 307 -4.03 20.76 10.24
C LEU A 307 -3.40 19.99 11.40
N ASN A 308 -4.27 19.39 12.23
CA ASN A 308 -3.80 18.62 13.38
C ASN A 308 -3.46 17.18 12.94
N VAL A 309 -2.22 16.75 13.19
CA VAL A 309 -1.74 15.41 12.82
C VAL A 309 -2.61 14.31 13.43
N GLU A 310 -3.06 14.44 14.67
CA GLU A 310 -3.88 13.44 15.38
C GLU A 310 -5.27 13.22 14.73
N ASP A 311 -5.76 14.18 13.94
CA ASP A 311 -7.02 14.03 13.22
C ASP A 311 -6.89 13.09 12.00
N PHE A 312 -5.67 12.86 11.53
CA PHE A 312 -5.37 12.05 10.34
C PHE A 312 -4.50 10.84 10.66
N TRP A 313 -3.55 10.96 11.58
CA TRP A 313 -2.57 9.94 11.91
C TRP A 313 -2.69 9.47 13.36
N TYR A 314 -2.47 8.19 13.58
CA TYR A 314 -2.26 7.58 14.89
C TYR A 314 -0.82 7.06 14.98
N LEU A 315 0.09 7.87 15.53
CA LEU A 315 1.53 7.64 15.46
C LEU A 315 2.08 6.73 16.57
N GLU A 316 1.35 6.55 17.68
CA GLU A 316 1.83 5.77 18.83
C GLU A 316 2.33 4.35 18.44
N PRO A 317 1.65 3.56 17.57
CA PRO A 317 2.12 2.24 17.19
C PRO A 317 3.47 2.24 16.46
N VAL A 318 3.68 3.17 15.53
CA VAL A 318 4.94 3.24 14.76
C VAL A 318 6.10 3.69 15.63
N GLU A 319 5.87 4.59 16.60
CA GLU A 319 6.88 5.02 17.57
C GLU A 319 7.32 3.87 18.47
N LYS A 320 6.37 3.07 18.97
CA LYS A 320 6.65 1.84 19.74
C LYS A 320 7.45 0.82 18.90
N ALA A 321 7.05 0.60 17.65
CA ALA A 321 7.75 -0.33 16.76
C ALA A 321 9.19 0.11 16.46
N ARG A 322 9.41 1.40 16.20
CA ARG A 322 10.77 1.96 16.03
C ARG A 322 11.66 1.70 17.24
N ALA A 323 11.14 1.94 18.44
CA ALA A 323 11.89 1.71 19.67
C ALA A 323 12.24 0.21 19.83
N ALA A 324 11.33 -0.70 19.47
CA ALA A 324 11.54 -2.14 19.58
C ALA A 324 12.59 -2.69 18.59
N VAL A 325 12.67 -2.13 17.36
CA VAL A 325 13.62 -2.63 16.33
C VAL A 325 14.96 -1.87 16.32
N GLN A 326 15.17 -0.86 17.17
CA GLN A 326 16.45 -0.18 17.35
C GLN A 326 17.32 -0.80 18.45
N GLY A 327 16.75 -1.63 19.32
CA GLY A 327 17.43 -2.36 20.40
C GLY A 327 17.91 -3.71 19.96
#